data_65c9a0b0b802caad6cb35d7fc3aa185b
#
_entry.id   65c9a0b0b802caad6cb35d7fc3aa185b
#
_cell.length_a   1.000
_cell.length_b   1.000
_cell.length_c   1.000
_cell.angle_alpha   90.00
_cell.angle_beta   90.00
_cell.angle_gamma   90.00
#
_symmetry.space_group_name_H-M   'P 1'
#
loop_
_entity.id
_entity.type
_entity.pdbx_description
1 polymer ?
#
loop_
_entity_poly.entity_id
_entity_poly.type
_entity_poly.pdbx_seq_one_letter_code
_entity_poly.pdbx_strand_id
1 'polypeptide(L)'
;MDIRRVEEFMKLVEESETKTFPFTGKLKVGVDLGTAYIVLVVLDEENHPVACEKQAASVLVDYTGALRIVRELKEKLEARIGQELVNCAIAMPAGTEGSVKTHQYVAEGAGFEVTAILDEPSSANAVYQIEDGVIVDIGGGTTGLALLKGGKVVEIEDEPTGGTHLTLVLAGNYHISFAEAEAIKQDYSRHKEILPVVKATVEKIASIINRYIRPGDVDTIYLCGGTCCLTGIEQIIQKETGIRTIKPANPFLVTPTGIAMNCRIS
;
A
#
# COMPACT_ATOMS: atom_id res chain seq x y z
N MET A 1 19.99 0.33 -0.46
CA MET A 1 18.89 1.22 -0.90
C MET A 1 19.18 2.67 -0.54
N ASP A 2 18.91 3.61 -1.44
CA ASP A 2 18.96 5.06 -1.15
C ASP A 2 17.55 5.56 -0.83
N ILE A 3 17.27 5.82 0.45
CA ILE A 3 15.95 6.28 0.92
C ILE A 3 15.57 7.63 0.31
N ARG A 4 16.55 8.51 0.03
CA ARG A 4 16.28 9.83 -0.57
C ARG A 4 15.70 9.70 -1.97
N ARG A 5 16.24 8.75 -2.76
CA ARG A 5 15.69 8.45 -4.09
C ARG A 5 14.24 7.98 -4.00
N VAL A 6 13.94 7.12 -3.03
CA VAL A 6 12.56 6.67 -2.81
C VAL A 6 11.65 7.82 -2.39
N GLU A 7 12.11 8.70 -1.48
CA GLU A 7 11.35 9.88 -1.05
C GLU A 7 11.06 10.85 -2.21
N GLU A 8 12.07 11.16 -3.02
CA GLU A 8 11.92 12.03 -4.20
C GLU A 8 10.91 11.42 -5.20
N PHE A 9 11.02 10.12 -5.45
CA PHE A 9 10.10 9.43 -6.35
C PHE A 9 8.68 9.39 -5.80
N MET A 10 8.50 9.03 -4.53
CA MET A 10 7.17 8.98 -3.90
C MET A 10 6.52 10.35 -3.81
N LYS A 11 7.30 11.43 -3.69
CA LYS A 11 6.79 12.79 -3.77
C LYS A 11 6.18 13.09 -5.16
N LEU A 12 6.81 12.66 -6.24
CA LEU A 12 6.24 12.82 -7.58
C LEU A 12 4.95 12.01 -7.75
N VAL A 13 4.91 10.80 -7.21
CA VAL A 13 3.67 9.98 -7.21
C VAL A 13 2.56 10.70 -6.45
N GLU A 14 2.84 11.25 -5.27
CA GLU A 14 1.87 12.03 -4.49
C GLU A 14 1.40 13.28 -5.24
N GLU A 15 2.30 14.03 -5.86
CA GLU A 15 1.93 15.18 -6.68
C GLU A 15 1.04 14.79 -7.87
N SER A 16 1.17 13.56 -8.39
CA SER A 16 0.35 13.05 -9.47
C SER A 16 -1.13 12.80 -9.09
N GLU A 17 -1.49 12.85 -7.80
CA GLU A 17 -2.88 12.85 -7.35
C GLU A 17 -3.63 14.12 -7.81
N THR A 18 -2.95 15.25 -7.88
CA THR A 18 -3.58 16.54 -8.19
C THR A 18 -3.23 17.09 -9.57
N LYS A 19 -2.16 16.59 -10.20
CA LYS A 19 -1.72 17.02 -11.54
C LYS A 19 -1.40 15.81 -12.41
N THR A 20 -1.47 15.99 -13.72
CA THR A 20 -1.04 15.01 -14.70
C THR A 20 0.34 15.42 -15.22
N PHE A 21 1.34 14.54 -15.11
CA PHE A 21 2.65 14.77 -15.66
C PHE A 21 2.68 14.45 -17.16
N PRO A 22 3.53 15.14 -17.95
CA PRO A 22 3.75 14.81 -19.36
C PRO A 22 4.28 13.38 -19.51
N PHE A 23 3.84 12.68 -20.52
CA PHE A 23 4.30 11.34 -20.86
C PHE A 23 4.32 11.15 -22.37
N THR A 24 4.95 10.08 -22.83
CA THR A 24 4.91 9.59 -24.21
C THR A 24 4.79 8.07 -24.19
N GLY A 25 4.19 7.50 -25.23
CA GLY A 25 4.09 6.05 -25.37
C GLY A 25 2.94 5.43 -24.59
N LYS A 26 3.13 4.18 -24.20
CA LYS A 26 2.11 3.36 -23.50
C LYS A 26 2.18 3.59 -21.99
N LEU A 27 1.07 3.31 -21.33
CA LEU A 27 0.92 3.53 -19.90
C LEU A 27 0.77 2.19 -19.14
N LYS A 28 1.33 2.17 -17.94
CA LYS A 28 1.25 1.07 -16.97
C LYS A 28 0.31 1.48 -15.85
N VAL A 29 -0.59 0.60 -15.47
CA VAL A 29 -1.51 0.87 -14.34
C VAL A 29 -1.30 -0.15 -13.23
N GLY A 30 -1.15 0.34 -12.00
CA GLY A 30 -1.26 -0.46 -10.80
C GLY A 30 -2.65 -0.29 -10.19
N VAL A 31 -3.38 -1.37 -10.00
CA VAL A 31 -4.68 -1.39 -9.32
C VAL A 31 -4.51 -2.07 -7.98
N ASP A 32 -4.57 -1.29 -6.92
CA ASP A 32 -4.52 -1.76 -5.54
C ASP A 32 -5.94 -1.76 -4.94
N LEU A 33 -6.44 -2.96 -4.66
CA LEU A 33 -7.78 -3.20 -4.12
C LEU A 33 -7.75 -3.37 -2.59
N GLY A 34 -7.24 -2.35 -1.90
CA GLY A 34 -7.11 -2.39 -0.45
C GLY A 34 -8.45 -2.36 0.30
N THR A 35 -8.45 -2.86 1.54
CA THR A 35 -9.64 -2.92 2.40
C THR A 35 -10.19 -1.54 2.76
N ALA A 36 -9.32 -0.54 2.91
CA ALA A 36 -9.70 0.83 3.28
C ALA A 36 -9.75 1.79 2.09
N TYR A 37 -8.93 1.55 1.08
CA TYR A 37 -8.83 2.37 -0.13
C TYR A 37 -8.62 1.50 -1.35
N ILE A 38 -9.17 1.94 -2.48
CA ILE A 38 -8.79 1.48 -3.81
C ILE A 38 -7.96 2.59 -4.44
N VAL A 39 -6.78 2.23 -4.97
CA VAL A 39 -5.81 3.18 -5.53
C VAL A 39 -5.42 2.74 -6.93
N LEU A 40 -5.42 3.67 -7.87
CA LEU A 40 -4.88 3.47 -9.20
C LEU A 40 -3.70 4.42 -9.42
N VAL A 41 -2.52 3.86 -9.72
CA VAL A 41 -1.32 4.62 -10.09
C VAL A 41 -1.01 4.37 -11.55
N VAL A 42 -0.77 5.44 -12.29
CA VAL A 42 -0.41 5.39 -13.71
C VAL A 42 1.04 5.86 -13.88
N LEU A 43 1.84 5.03 -14.51
CA LEU A 43 3.23 5.30 -14.86
C LEU A 43 3.42 5.23 -16.38
N ASP A 44 4.43 5.90 -16.91
CA ASP A 44 4.88 5.71 -18.29
C ASP A 44 5.74 4.43 -18.45
N GLU A 45 6.25 4.18 -19.65
CA GLU A 45 7.08 3.01 -19.95
C GLU A 45 8.38 2.96 -19.12
N GLU A 46 8.92 4.14 -18.75
CA GLU A 46 10.15 4.30 -17.97
C GLU A 46 9.90 4.36 -16.46
N ASN A 47 8.66 4.13 -16.04
CA ASN A 47 8.16 4.22 -14.66
C ASN A 47 8.15 5.65 -14.07
N HIS A 48 8.05 6.69 -14.89
CA HIS A 48 7.79 8.01 -14.35
C HIS A 48 6.30 8.15 -14.00
N PRO A 49 5.98 8.81 -12.88
CA PRO A 49 4.59 9.05 -12.49
C PRO A 49 3.85 9.91 -13.51
N VAL A 50 2.64 9.53 -13.88
CA VAL A 50 1.77 10.27 -14.79
C VAL A 50 0.56 10.83 -14.07
N ALA A 51 -0.21 9.96 -13.41
CA ALA A 51 -1.40 10.34 -12.65
C ALA A 51 -1.72 9.28 -11.58
N CYS A 52 -2.39 9.71 -10.53
CA CYS A 52 -2.88 8.83 -9.48
C CYS A 52 -4.29 9.24 -9.06
N GLU A 53 -5.14 8.26 -8.77
CA GLU A 53 -6.47 8.45 -8.19
C GLU A 53 -6.71 7.42 -7.09
N LYS A 54 -7.44 7.84 -6.06
CA LYS A 54 -7.81 6.97 -4.94
C LYS A 54 -9.23 7.26 -4.47
N GLN A 55 -9.86 6.24 -3.92
CA GLN A 55 -11.17 6.37 -3.30
C GLN A 55 -11.26 5.48 -2.06
N ALA A 56 -11.85 5.99 -0.99
CA ALA A 56 -12.12 5.19 0.20
C ALA A 56 -13.07 4.04 -0.16
N ALA A 57 -12.68 2.84 0.24
CA ALA A 57 -13.53 1.66 0.21
C ALA A 57 -14.18 1.51 1.59
N SER A 58 -15.47 1.13 1.65
CA SER A 58 -16.05 0.71 2.93
C SER A 58 -15.50 -0.67 3.28
N VAL A 59 -15.32 -0.96 4.56
CA VAL A 59 -14.85 -2.26 5.07
C VAL A 59 -15.69 -3.47 4.57
N LEU A 60 -16.85 -3.20 3.99
CA LEU A 60 -17.80 -4.18 3.43
C LEU A 60 -18.02 -3.98 1.91
N VAL A 61 -17.04 -3.44 1.19
CA VAL A 61 -17.17 -3.34 -0.27
C VAL A 61 -17.21 -4.75 -0.86
N ASP A 62 -18.38 -5.10 -1.37
CA ASP A 62 -18.53 -6.32 -2.16
C ASP A 62 -17.91 -6.16 -3.56
N TYR A 63 -17.89 -7.24 -4.32
CA TYR A 63 -17.41 -7.26 -5.70
C TYR A 63 -17.99 -6.11 -6.56
N THR A 64 -19.28 -5.87 -6.45
CA THR A 64 -20.00 -4.87 -7.26
C THR A 64 -19.57 -3.46 -6.91
N GLY A 65 -19.38 -3.19 -5.60
CA GLY A 65 -18.88 -1.91 -5.11
C GLY A 65 -17.44 -1.65 -5.54
N ALA A 66 -16.56 -2.65 -5.40
CA ALA A 66 -15.16 -2.55 -5.84
C ALA A 66 -15.07 -2.29 -7.35
N LEU A 67 -15.81 -3.05 -8.15
CA LEU A 67 -15.88 -2.88 -9.61
C LEU A 67 -16.32 -1.46 -9.99
N ARG A 68 -17.37 -0.94 -9.33
CA ARG A 68 -17.85 0.42 -9.59
C ARG A 68 -16.76 1.45 -9.27
N ILE A 69 -16.09 1.33 -8.13
CA ILE A 69 -15.01 2.26 -7.74
C ILE A 69 -13.86 2.22 -8.74
N VAL A 70 -13.37 1.03 -9.12
CA VAL A 70 -12.28 0.90 -10.09
C VAL A 70 -12.65 1.53 -11.43
N ARG A 71 -13.89 1.33 -11.89
CA ARG A 71 -14.38 1.92 -13.14
C ARG A 71 -14.43 3.45 -13.05
N GLU A 72 -14.97 4.01 -11.96
CA GLU A 72 -15.02 5.45 -11.73
C GLU A 72 -13.61 6.08 -11.68
N LEU A 73 -12.66 5.41 -11.02
CA LEU A 73 -11.26 5.88 -10.96
C LEU A 73 -10.58 5.80 -12.33
N LYS A 74 -10.79 4.72 -13.09
CA LYS A 74 -10.30 4.57 -14.45
C LYS A 74 -10.80 5.70 -15.35
N GLU A 75 -12.11 5.95 -15.38
CA GLU A 75 -12.72 7.01 -16.17
C GLU A 75 -12.17 8.40 -15.83
N LYS A 76 -11.96 8.70 -14.54
CA LYS A 76 -11.33 9.94 -14.10
C LYS A 76 -9.90 10.09 -14.61
N LEU A 77 -9.10 9.01 -14.51
CA LEU A 77 -7.72 9.01 -14.99
C LEU A 77 -7.67 9.18 -16.50
N GLU A 78 -8.48 8.45 -17.27
CA GLU A 78 -8.55 8.57 -18.73
C GLU A 78 -8.96 9.98 -19.17
N ALA A 79 -9.92 10.60 -18.47
CA ALA A 79 -10.32 11.99 -18.74
C ALA A 79 -9.19 12.98 -18.47
N ARG A 80 -8.39 12.77 -17.41
CA ARG A 80 -7.25 13.63 -17.05
C ARG A 80 -6.07 13.45 -18.01
N ILE A 81 -5.83 12.22 -18.45
CA ILE A 81 -4.67 11.82 -19.27
C ILE A 81 -4.94 12.04 -20.75
N GLY A 82 -6.22 11.93 -21.18
CA GLY A 82 -6.63 12.00 -22.59
C GLY A 82 -6.31 10.75 -23.39
N GLN A 83 -6.07 9.61 -22.71
CA GLN A 83 -5.73 8.31 -23.33
C GLN A 83 -6.41 7.19 -22.59
N GLU A 84 -6.82 6.13 -23.32
CA GLU A 84 -7.37 4.91 -22.77
C GLU A 84 -6.30 4.13 -21.96
N LEU A 85 -6.68 3.60 -20.81
CA LEU A 85 -5.87 2.77 -19.95
C LEU A 85 -6.24 1.30 -20.14
N VAL A 86 -5.37 0.52 -20.77
CA VAL A 86 -5.65 -0.87 -21.18
C VAL A 86 -5.00 -1.86 -20.21
N ASN A 87 -3.68 -1.78 -20.04
CA ASN A 87 -2.92 -2.77 -19.30
C ASN A 87 -2.84 -2.40 -17.81
N CYS A 88 -3.07 -3.38 -16.92
CA CYS A 88 -2.82 -3.18 -15.50
C CYS A 88 -2.11 -4.39 -14.86
N ALA A 89 -1.52 -4.13 -13.70
CA ALA A 89 -1.16 -5.14 -12.71
C ALA A 89 -2.04 -4.98 -11.47
N ILE A 90 -2.21 -6.06 -10.73
CA ILE A 90 -2.94 -6.10 -9.46
C ILE A 90 -2.08 -6.75 -8.39
N ALA A 91 -2.37 -6.47 -7.12
CA ALA A 91 -1.80 -7.22 -6.01
C ALA A 91 -2.89 -7.77 -5.09
N MET A 92 -2.45 -8.65 -4.21
CA MET A 92 -3.29 -9.33 -3.24
C MET A 92 -2.55 -9.57 -1.95
N PRO A 93 -3.24 -9.69 -0.81
CA PRO A 93 -2.64 -10.20 0.41
C PRO A 93 -2.04 -11.59 0.19
N ALA A 94 -0.90 -11.85 0.80
CA ALA A 94 -0.22 -13.14 0.69
C ALA A 94 -1.10 -14.28 1.22
N GLY A 95 -0.98 -15.48 0.64
CA GLY A 95 -1.73 -16.66 1.10
C GLY A 95 -3.23 -16.67 0.79
N THR A 96 -3.75 -15.70 0.02
CA THR A 96 -5.18 -15.59 -0.30
C THR A 96 -5.53 -16.07 -1.71
N GLU A 97 -5.02 -17.24 -2.12
CA GLU A 97 -5.23 -17.79 -3.48
C GLU A 97 -6.71 -17.83 -3.92
N GLY A 98 -7.64 -17.99 -2.99
CA GLY A 98 -9.08 -17.98 -3.26
C GLY A 98 -9.64 -16.62 -3.70
N SER A 99 -9.00 -15.51 -3.34
CA SER A 99 -9.44 -14.16 -3.70
C SER A 99 -8.78 -13.61 -4.97
N VAL A 100 -7.74 -14.29 -5.50
CA VAL A 100 -7.06 -13.93 -6.78
C VAL A 100 -8.06 -13.63 -7.88
N LYS A 101 -8.98 -14.57 -8.11
CA LYS A 101 -9.99 -14.44 -9.17
C LYS A 101 -10.90 -13.25 -8.96
N THR A 102 -11.24 -12.94 -7.72
CA THR A 102 -12.12 -11.80 -7.42
C THR A 102 -11.44 -10.49 -7.78
N HIS A 103 -10.18 -10.27 -7.38
CA HIS A 103 -9.42 -9.08 -7.74
C HIS A 103 -9.21 -8.95 -9.25
N GLN A 104 -8.86 -10.06 -9.89
CA GLN A 104 -8.71 -10.10 -11.34
C GLN A 104 -10.03 -9.74 -12.05
N TYR A 105 -11.15 -10.35 -11.65
CA TYR A 105 -12.46 -10.05 -12.24
C TYR A 105 -12.93 -8.62 -12.02
N VAL A 106 -12.55 -7.99 -10.89
CA VAL A 106 -12.82 -6.56 -10.65
C VAL A 106 -12.07 -5.70 -11.69
N ALA A 107 -10.78 -5.94 -11.88
CA ALA A 107 -9.98 -5.18 -12.84
C ALA A 107 -10.43 -5.42 -14.29
N GLU A 108 -10.64 -6.69 -14.68
CA GLU A 108 -11.13 -7.06 -16.02
C GLU A 108 -12.56 -6.52 -16.29
N GLY A 109 -13.43 -6.58 -15.28
CA GLY A 109 -14.79 -6.02 -15.37
C GLY A 109 -14.81 -4.49 -15.50
N ALA A 110 -13.77 -3.82 -15.05
CA ALA A 110 -13.55 -2.38 -15.25
C ALA A 110 -12.93 -2.06 -16.63
N GLY A 111 -12.64 -3.07 -17.46
CA GLY A 111 -12.10 -2.90 -18.81
C GLY A 111 -10.56 -2.83 -18.84
N PHE A 112 -9.89 -3.41 -17.86
CA PHE A 112 -8.44 -3.61 -17.90
C PHE A 112 -8.08 -4.99 -18.44
N GLU A 113 -6.91 -5.10 -19.07
CA GLU A 113 -6.20 -6.34 -19.31
C GLU A 113 -5.18 -6.55 -18.17
N VAL A 114 -5.37 -7.59 -17.35
CA VAL A 114 -4.49 -7.89 -16.21
C VAL A 114 -3.24 -8.61 -16.71
N THR A 115 -2.10 -7.96 -16.66
CA THR A 115 -0.82 -8.45 -17.20
C THR A 115 0.13 -9.03 -16.15
N ALA A 116 -0.12 -8.74 -14.87
CA ALA A 116 0.62 -9.31 -13.75
C ALA A 116 -0.24 -9.33 -12.47
N ILE A 117 -0.01 -10.37 -11.65
CA ILE A 117 -0.63 -10.54 -10.33
C ILE A 117 0.51 -10.78 -9.34
N LEU A 118 0.54 -10.03 -8.26
CA LEU A 118 1.63 -9.98 -7.29
C LEU A 118 1.08 -10.11 -5.86
N ASP A 119 1.94 -10.35 -4.90
CA ASP A 119 1.65 -10.08 -3.50
C ASP A 119 2.02 -8.62 -3.15
N GLU A 120 1.31 -8.04 -2.17
CA GLU A 120 1.46 -6.64 -1.80
C GLU A 120 2.89 -6.29 -1.35
N PRO A 121 3.51 -6.99 -0.38
CA PRO A 121 4.85 -6.62 0.07
C PRO A 121 5.94 -6.85 -1.00
N SER A 122 5.83 -7.88 -1.85
CA SER A 122 6.76 -8.06 -2.97
C SER A 122 6.61 -6.95 -4.01
N SER A 123 5.38 -6.47 -4.25
CA SER A 123 5.14 -5.33 -5.14
C SER A 123 5.89 -4.09 -4.67
N ALA A 124 5.87 -3.81 -3.36
CA ALA A 124 6.57 -2.67 -2.78
C ALA A 124 8.09 -2.71 -3.05
N ASN A 125 8.69 -3.90 -3.26
CA ASN A 125 10.10 -4.00 -3.56
C ASN A 125 10.48 -3.43 -4.95
N ALA A 126 9.56 -3.30 -5.87
CA ALA A 126 9.84 -2.58 -7.12
C ALA A 126 10.23 -1.11 -6.86
N VAL A 127 9.66 -0.50 -5.83
CA VAL A 127 9.98 0.85 -5.38
C VAL A 127 11.24 0.88 -4.51
N TYR A 128 11.31 0.00 -3.50
CA TYR A 128 12.42 -0.04 -2.54
C TYR A 128 13.73 -0.53 -3.13
N GLN A 129 13.69 -1.52 -4.03
CA GLN A 129 14.86 -2.13 -4.66
C GLN A 129 15.89 -2.61 -3.64
N ILE A 130 15.44 -3.31 -2.61
CA ILE A 130 16.32 -3.91 -1.61
C ILE A 130 16.73 -5.33 -2.01
N GLU A 131 17.94 -5.71 -1.64
CA GLU A 131 18.44 -7.08 -1.81
C GLU A 131 18.24 -7.89 -0.52
N ASP A 132 18.53 -7.29 0.62
CA ASP A 132 18.40 -7.93 1.93
C ASP A 132 17.59 -7.02 2.88
N GLY A 133 16.66 -7.62 3.62
CA GLY A 133 15.79 -6.93 4.55
C GLY A 133 14.39 -7.49 4.57
N VAL A 134 13.50 -6.80 5.27
CA VAL A 134 12.08 -7.15 5.27
C VAL A 134 11.24 -5.95 4.87
N ILE A 135 10.28 -6.19 3.99
CA ILE A 135 9.22 -5.24 3.69
C ILE A 135 8.00 -5.63 4.51
N VAL A 136 7.42 -4.65 5.19
CA VAL A 136 6.20 -4.81 5.98
C VAL A 136 5.18 -3.82 5.45
N ASP A 137 4.13 -4.35 4.83
CA ASP A 137 2.96 -3.59 4.38
C ASP A 137 1.88 -3.64 5.46
N ILE A 138 1.59 -2.49 6.07
CA ILE A 138 0.53 -2.39 7.07
C ILE A 138 -0.65 -1.68 6.42
N GLY A 139 -1.55 -2.48 5.87
CA GLY A 139 -2.78 -2.04 5.24
C GLY A 139 -3.90 -1.69 6.22
N GLY A 140 -5.12 -1.58 5.72
CA GLY A 140 -6.32 -1.38 6.55
C GLY A 140 -6.71 -2.64 7.32
N GLY A 141 -6.71 -3.80 6.65
CA GLY A 141 -7.15 -5.09 7.20
C GLY A 141 -6.03 -5.98 7.72
N THR A 142 -4.89 -5.99 7.05
CA THR A 142 -3.80 -6.95 7.25
C THR A 142 -2.45 -6.28 7.43
N THR A 143 -1.48 -7.08 7.88
CA THR A 143 -0.06 -6.79 7.88
C THR A 143 0.65 -7.90 7.09
N GLY A 144 1.10 -7.55 5.89
CA GLY A 144 1.87 -8.43 5.02
C GLY A 144 3.38 -8.25 5.24
N LEU A 145 4.14 -9.35 5.18
CA LEU A 145 5.59 -9.34 5.30
C LEU A 145 6.22 -10.08 4.12
N ALA A 146 7.29 -9.53 3.56
CA ALA A 146 8.18 -10.23 2.64
C ALA A 146 9.63 -10.14 3.12
N LEU A 147 10.23 -11.29 3.40
CA LEU A 147 11.65 -11.40 3.70
C LEU A 147 12.44 -11.56 2.40
N LEU A 148 13.42 -10.68 2.19
CA LEU A 148 14.28 -10.69 1.02
C LEU A 148 15.71 -11.07 1.41
N LYS A 149 16.32 -11.96 0.62
CA LYS A 149 17.73 -12.34 0.71
C LYS A 149 18.32 -12.45 -0.70
N GLY A 150 19.41 -11.71 -0.96
CA GLY A 150 20.05 -11.66 -2.27
C GLY A 150 19.10 -11.23 -3.39
N GLY A 151 18.22 -10.28 -3.14
CA GLY A 151 17.23 -9.76 -4.09
C GLY A 151 16.05 -10.70 -4.38
N LYS A 152 15.92 -11.80 -3.63
CA LYS A 152 14.82 -12.76 -3.77
C LYS A 152 13.97 -12.80 -2.53
N VAL A 153 12.66 -12.85 -2.73
CA VAL A 153 11.70 -13.12 -1.66
C VAL A 153 11.86 -14.58 -1.25
N VAL A 154 12.19 -14.81 0.02
CA VAL A 154 12.41 -16.15 0.60
C VAL A 154 11.29 -16.60 1.52
N GLU A 155 10.50 -15.63 2.05
CA GLU A 155 9.36 -15.90 2.92
C GLU A 155 8.34 -14.79 2.74
N ILE A 156 7.05 -15.15 2.70
CA ILE A 156 5.92 -14.21 2.63
C ILE A 156 4.90 -14.66 3.65
N GLU A 157 4.42 -13.70 4.46
CA GLU A 157 3.39 -13.94 5.46
C GLU A 157 2.34 -12.81 5.41
N ASP A 158 1.11 -13.12 5.81
CA ASP A 158 0.04 -12.14 5.97
C ASP A 158 -0.78 -12.43 7.23
N GLU A 159 -0.99 -11.41 8.03
CA GLU A 159 -1.69 -11.50 9.31
C GLU A 159 -2.89 -10.54 9.35
N PRO A 160 -4.08 -10.99 9.79
CA PRO A 160 -5.29 -10.18 9.78
C PRO A 160 -5.29 -9.13 10.92
N THR A 161 -4.28 -8.28 10.94
CA THR A 161 -4.14 -7.16 11.87
C THR A 161 -3.62 -5.94 11.12
N GLY A 162 -4.38 -4.87 11.07
CA GLY A 162 -4.03 -3.65 10.32
C GLY A 162 -4.68 -2.41 10.92
N GLY A 163 -4.77 -1.35 10.14
CA GLY A 163 -5.24 -0.02 10.55
C GLY A 163 -6.67 0.03 11.10
N THR A 164 -7.53 -0.89 10.68
CA THR A 164 -8.89 -1.02 11.24
C THR A 164 -8.87 -1.25 12.75
N HIS A 165 -7.88 -2.00 13.26
CA HIS A 165 -7.75 -2.22 14.70
C HIS A 165 -7.38 -0.92 15.45
N LEU A 166 -6.54 -0.07 14.84
CA LEU A 166 -6.22 1.26 15.40
C LEU A 166 -7.48 2.13 15.45
N THR A 167 -8.27 2.12 14.37
CA THR A 167 -9.52 2.88 14.27
C THR A 167 -10.54 2.43 15.31
N LEU A 168 -10.69 1.13 15.52
CA LEU A 168 -11.58 0.57 16.56
C LEU A 168 -11.15 0.99 17.97
N VAL A 169 -9.85 1.00 18.25
CA VAL A 169 -9.31 1.46 19.54
C VAL A 169 -9.60 2.94 19.75
N LEU A 170 -9.42 3.78 18.73
CA LEU A 170 -9.76 5.20 18.79
C LEU A 170 -11.26 5.43 18.99
N ALA A 171 -12.10 4.72 18.25
CA ALA A 171 -13.55 4.80 18.37
C ALA A 171 -14.01 4.45 19.79
N GLY A 172 -13.48 3.39 20.36
CA GLY A 172 -13.77 2.99 21.75
C GLY A 172 -13.25 3.99 22.78
N ASN A 173 -12.01 4.48 22.62
CA ASN A 173 -11.40 5.42 23.56
C ASN A 173 -12.11 6.78 23.60
N TYR A 174 -12.53 7.29 22.44
CA TYR A 174 -13.18 8.60 22.33
C TYR A 174 -14.72 8.52 22.34
N HIS A 175 -15.31 7.32 22.34
CA HIS A 175 -16.77 7.10 22.27
C HIS A 175 -17.40 7.74 21.04
N ILE A 176 -16.75 7.58 19.88
CA ILE A 176 -17.17 8.11 18.58
C ILE A 176 -17.40 6.99 17.56
N SER A 177 -18.02 7.33 16.43
CA SER A 177 -18.21 6.38 15.33
C SER A 177 -16.87 5.95 14.69
N PHE A 178 -16.89 4.81 14.01
CA PHE A 178 -15.73 4.32 13.24
C PHE A 178 -15.27 5.35 12.20
N ALA A 179 -16.21 6.00 11.51
CA ALA A 179 -15.90 6.99 10.48
C ALA A 179 -15.19 8.24 11.07
N GLU A 180 -15.65 8.73 12.23
CA GLU A 180 -15.01 9.84 12.93
C GLU A 180 -13.61 9.45 13.42
N ALA A 181 -13.46 8.23 13.97
CA ALA A 181 -12.16 7.71 14.42
C ALA A 181 -11.18 7.53 13.23
N GLU A 182 -11.66 7.07 12.08
CA GLU A 182 -10.86 6.97 10.86
C GLU A 182 -10.40 8.35 10.36
N ALA A 183 -11.28 9.35 10.38
CA ALA A 183 -10.93 10.72 10.02
C ALA A 183 -9.85 11.29 10.96
N ILE A 184 -9.96 11.05 12.28
CA ILE A 184 -8.94 11.44 13.26
C ILE A 184 -7.61 10.73 13.00
N LYS A 185 -7.63 9.43 12.69
CA LYS A 185 -6.42 8.66 12.39
C LYS A 185 -5.70 9.17 11.14
N GLN A 186 -6.42 9.68 10.15
CA GLN A 186 -5.86 10.23 8.92
C GLN A 186 -5.35 11.67 9.06
N ASP A 187 -5.75 12.37 10.10
CA ASP A 187 -5.32 13.76 10.37
C ASP A 187 -3.92 13.78 10.99
N TYR A 188 -2.92 14.11 10.20
CA TYR A 188 -1.53 14.21 10.65
C TYR A 188 -1.34 15.13 11.86
N SER A 189 -2.17 16.18 11.99
CA SER A 189 -2.09 17.10 13.12
C SER A 189 -2.46 16.46 14.46
N ARG A 190 -3.22 15.35 14.41
CA ARG A 190 -3.70 14.59 15.56
C ARG A 190 -2.78 13.43 15.94
N HIS A 191 -1.78 13.06 15.10
CA HIS A 191 -0.95 11.86 15.31
C HIS A 191 -0.25 11.86 16.66
N LYS A 192 0.26 13.03 17.12
CA LYS A 192 0.92 13.14 18.45
C LYS A 192 -0.03 12.80 19.60
N GLU A 193 -1.32 13.15 19.46
CA GLU A 193 -2.37 12.87 20.45
C GLU A 193 -2.79 11.41 20.43
N ILE A 194 -3.02 10.85 19.25
CA ILE A 194 -3.56 9.49 19.13
C ILE A 194 -2.54 8.38 19.26
N LEU A 195 -1.25 8.65 18.99
CA LEU A 195 -0.20 7.64 19.03
C LEU A 195 -0.14 6.89 20.38
N PRO A 196 -0.22 7.57 21.56
CA PRO A 196 -0.28 6.88 22.85
C PRO A 196 -1.52 5.96 23.00
N VAL A 197 -2.65 6.35 22.42
CA VAL A 197 -3.91 5.60 22.50
C VAL A 197 -3.80 4.29 21.72
N VAL A 198 -3.20 4.32 20.52
CA VAL A 198 -3.09 3.15 19.65
C VAL A 198 -1.80 2.37 19.84
N LYS A 199 -0.92 2.81 20.74
CA LYS A 199 0.42 2.25 20.95
C LYS A 199 0.41 0.73 21.15
N ALA A 200 -0.48 0.22 21.99
CA ALA A 200 -0.58 -1.21 22.26
C ALA A 200 -0.92 -2.03 21.00
N THR A 201 -1.71 -1.46 20.08
CA THR A 201 -2.02 -2.10 18.80
C THR A 201 -0.79 -2.13 17.89
N VAL A 202 0.00 -1.05 17.87
CA VAL A 202 1.27 -1.01 17.10
C VAL A 202 2.28 -1.98 17.70
N GLU A 203 2.38 -2.08 19.03
CA GLU A 203 3.23 -3.07 19.73
C GLU A 203 2.79 -4.51 19.39
N LYS A 204 1.49 -4.76 19.25
CA LYS A 204 0.99 -6.05 18.78
C LYS A 204 1.44 -6.34 17.35
N ILE A 205 1.37 -5.36 16.44
CA ILE A 205 1.90 -5.50 15.07
C ILE A 205 3.41 -5.82 15.11
N ALA A 206 4.20 -5.11 15.92
CA ALA A 206 5.62 -5.38 16.09
C ALA A 206 5.87 -6.81 16.63
N SER A 207 5.03 -7.29 17.54
CA SER A 207 5.11 -8.68 18.04
C SER A 207 4.76 -9.71 16.95
N ILE A 208 3.88 -9.39 16.02
CA ILE A 208 3.61 -10.20 14.82
C ILE A 208 4.87 -10.28 13.97
N ILE A 209 5.50 -9.15 13.66
CA ILE A 209 6.76 -9.09 12.90
C ILE A 209 7.83 -9.97 13.58
N ASN A 210 7.98 -9.89 14.90
CA ASN A 210 8.94 -10.69 15.67
C ASN A 210 8.68 -12.21 15.67
N ARG A 211 7.51 -12.68 15.24
CA ARG A 211 7.27 -14.13 15.06
C ARG A 211 8.00 -14.68 13.85
N TYR A 212 8.16 -13.84 12.83
CA TYR A 212 8.76 -14.24 11.54
C TYR A 212 10.22 -13.80 11.42
N ILE A 213 10.61 -12.72 12.11
CA ILE A 213 11.93 -12.11 11.97
C ILE A 213 12.52 -11.82 13.34
N ARG A 214 13.79 -12.19 13.53
CA ARG A 214 14.52 -11.93 14.77
C ARG A 214 15.64 -10.92 14.52
N PRO A 215 16.06 -10.17 15.55
CA PRO A 215 17.29 -9.37 15.48
C PRO A 215 18.48 -10.22 15.01
N GLY A 216 19.15 -9.76 13.95
CA GLY A 216 20.25 -10.49 13.31
C GLY A 216 19.87 -11.26 12.05
N ASP A 217 18.58 -11.52 11.79
CA ASP A 217 18.13 -12.11 10.51
C ASP A 217 18.21 -11.08 9.39
N VAL A 218 17.88 -9.82 9.69
CA VAL A 218 17.93 -8.67 8.79
C VAL A 218 18.37 -7.41 9.54
N ASP A 219 18.94 -6.46 8.81
CA ASP A 219 19.41 -5.18 9.38
C ASP A 219 18.34 -4.10 9.36
N THR A 220 17.34 -4.20 8.48
CA THR A 220 16.36 -3.14 8.29
C THR A 220 14.98 -3.68 7.94
N ILE A 221 13.95 -3.09 8.55
CA ILE A 221 12.54 -3.19 8.20
C ILE A 221 12.15 -1.98 7.37
N TYR A 222 11.51 -2.21 6.23
CA TYR A 222 11.00 -1.19 5.31
C TYR A 222 9.48 -1.20 5.37
N LEU A 223 8.88 -0.12 5.88
CA LEU A 223 7.43 -0.01 6.06
C LEU A 223 6.75 0.61 4.85
N CYS A 224 5.63 0.04 4.43
CA CYS A 224 4.69 0.61 3.47
C CYS A 224 3.24 0.37 3.92
N GLY A 225 2.28 0.84 3.13
CA GLY A 225 0.86 0.76 3.45
C GLY A 225 0.31 1.96 4.22
N GLY A 226 -1.02 2.12 4.15
CA GLY A 226 -1.71 3.30 4.67
C GLY A 226 -1.58 3.51 6.17
N THR A 227 -1.52 2.45 6.94
CA THR A 227 -1.35 2.53 8.41
C THR A 227 0.02 3.07 8.79
N CYS A 228 1.03 2.87 7.94
CA CYS A 228 2.37 3.41 8.15
C CYS A 228 2.44 4.94 8.00
N CYS A 229 1.39 5.60 7.53
CA CYS A 229 1.28 7.07 7.55
C CYS A 229 1.21 7.64 8.98
N LEU A 230 0.84 6.83 9.97
CA LEU A 230 0.85 7.26 11.37
C LEU A 230 2.27 7.67 11.79
N THR A 231 2.42 8.95 12.15
CA THR A 231 3.71 9.50 12.60
C THR A 231 4.15 8.83 13.90
N GLY A 232 5.36 8.29 13.91
CA GLY A 232 5.92 7.63 15.09
C GLY A 232 5.74 6.12 15.13
N ILE A 233 5.02 5.53 14.18
CA ILE A 233 4.82 4.08 14.09
C ILE A 233 6.16 3.34 13.93
N GLU A 234 7.07 3.88 13.11
CA GLU A 234 8.38 3.30 12.84
C GLU A 234 9.25 3.24 14.10
N GLN A 235 9.16 4.25 14.98
CA GLN A 235 9.91 4.25 16.24
C GLN A 235 9.41 3.19 17.21
N ILE A 236 8.09 2.96 17.27
CA ILE A 236 7.51 1.91 18.12
C ILE A 236 7.95 0.54 17.60
N ILE A 237 7.81 0.29 16.30
CA ILE A 237 8.20 -0.98 15.68
C ILE A 237 9.69 -1.22 15.87
N GLN A 238 10.55 -0.23 15.63
CA GLN A 238 12.00 -0.34 15.86
C GLN A 238 12.34 -0.68 17.30
N LYS A 239 11.67 -0.03 18.27
CA LYS A 239 11.88 -0.28 19.68
C LYS A 239 11.51 -1.70 20.08
N GLU A 240 10.38 -2.19 19.61
CA GLU A 240 9.84 -3.51 19.98
C GLU A 240 10.55 -4.66 19.24
N THR A 241 11.01 -4.44 18.01
CA THR A 241 11.71 -5.47 17.22
C THR A 241 13.22 -5.46 17.45
N GLY A 242 13.79 -4.34 17.88
CA GLY A 242 15.24 -4.14 17.95
C GLY A 242 15.91 -4.00 16.58
N ILE A 243 15.14 -3.93 15.48
CA ILE A 243 15.61 -3.84 14.10
C ILE A 243 15.36 -2.42 13.59
N ARG A 244 16.35 -1.84 12.91
CA ARG A 244 16.20 -0.52 12.27
C ARG A 244 14.96 -0.51 11.39
N THR A 245 14.06 0.45 11.60
CA THR A 245 12.79 0.53 10.87
C THR A 245 12.69 1.89 10.18
N ILE A 246 12.43 1.88 8.88
CA ILE A 246 12.34 3.09 8.05
C ILE A 246 11.11 3.05 7.16
N LYS A 247 10.63 4.24 6.77
CA LYS A 247 9.56 4.44 5.79
C LYS A 247 9.81 5.73 5.02
N PRO A 248 9.28 5.87 3.79
CA PRO A 248 9.26 7.16 3.10
C PRO A 248 8.22 8.11 3.73
N ALA A 249 8.24 9.37 3.32
CA ALA A 249 7.29 10.38 3.80
C ALA A 249 5.82 9.98 3.50
N ASN A 250 5.56 9.39 2.33
CA ASN A 250 4.25 8.84 1.97
C ASN A 250 4.33 7.33 1.71
N PRO A 251 4.24 6.49 2.75
CA PRO A 251 4.29 5.03 2.61
C PRO A 251 3.02 4.43 1.99
N PHE A 252 1.91 5.17 1.96
CA PHE A 252 0.63 4.72 1.43
C PHE A 252 0.68 4.39 -0.07
N LEU A 253 1.43 5.17 -0.85
CA LEU A 253 1.50 5.00 -2.29
C LEU A 253 2.61 4.04 -2.76
N VAL A 254 3.40 3.47 -1.86
CA VAL A 254 4.52 2.57 -2.22
C VAL A 254 4.02 1.31 -2.91
N THR A 255 3.10 0.59 -2.29
CA THR A 255 2.54 -0.67 -2.82
C THR A 255 1.81 -0.46 -4.16
N PRO A 256 0.83 0.47 -4.31
CA PRO A 256 0.18 0.68 -5.59
C PRO A 256 1.14 1.14 -6.71
N THR A 257 2.19 1.90 -6.36
CA THR A 257 3.24 2.26 -7.33
C THR A 257 4.07 1.06 -7.74
N GLY A 258 4.46 0.22 -6.80
CA GLY A 258 5.19 -1.02 -7.08
C GLY A 258 4.37 -1.98 -7.94
N ILE A 259 3.06 -2.05 -7.74
CA ILE A 259 2.14 -2.80 -8.62
C ILE A 259 2.23 -2.26 -10.04
N ALA A 260 2.10 -0.93 -10.23
CA ALA A 260 2.19 -0.29 -11.54
C ALA A 260 3.54 -0.56 -12.25
N MET A 261 4.65 -0.53 -11.51
CA MET A 261 5.98 -0.82 -12.06
C MET A 261 6.09 -2.25 -12.62
N ASN A 262 5.32 -3.20 -12.11
CA ASN A 262 5.29 -4.58 -12.57
C ASN A 262 4.27 -4.84 -13.69
N CYS A 263 3.46 -3.85 -14.07
CA CYS A 263 2.56 -3.95 -15.23
C CYS A 263 3.37 -4.14 -16.51
N ARG A 264 2.99 -5.15 -17.30
CA ARG A 264 3.60 -5.41 -18.62
C ARG A 264 2.76 -4.73 -19.68
N ILE A 265 3.42 -4.10 -20.63
CA ILE A 265 2.76 -3.43 -21.74
C ILE A 265 2.82 -4.36 -22.96
N SER A 266 1.69 -4.68 -23.53
CA SER A 266 1.57 -5.47 -24.77
C SER A 266 1.82 -4.61 -26.02
#